data_ee2e8bc8db66ef131b1fff4b214ef2fa
#
_entry.id   ee2e8bc8db66ef131b1fff4b214ef2fa
#
_cell.length_a   1.000
_cell.length_b   1.000
_cell.length_c   1.000
_cell.angle_alpha   90.00
_cell.angle_beta   90.00
_cell.angle_gamma   90.00
#
_symmetry.space_group_name_H-M   'P 1'
#
loop_
_entity.id
_entity.type
_entity.pdbx_description
1 polymer ?
#
loop_
_entity_poly.entity_id
_entity_poly.type
_entity_poly.pdbx_seq_one_letter_code
_entity_poly.pdbx_strand_id
1 'polypeptide(L)'
;MKRIFALTLVLALLLCGCGGKETPNETTNKTPQESTSAIQETENGGEGEGILDPTTEIRYLIVKKIVTNDAGQELWGTEYTYDDTGFCTHEREYSNIGSASYSRTNSPDALNRIASSLYTQLDGSQYTVTYTYDEFDRCIREDVRYEDGTEEYTEYTYNDKGQYLTLKQYIGGELIMDYAFSYTYDGAGNQVSMDEYLEGDLLYHVTFTYDDQGREISSTTSLVNGEIQSRTESHWDGLTETRYFYSGEETEAFMVSVFTYDDNGNVVFEETRQGETVINRAEYIYEPFEVKK
;
A
#
# COMPACT_ATOMS: atom_id res chain seq x y z
N MET A 1 -5.94 24.11 -18.59
CA MET A 1 -6.33 23.79 -17.22
C MET A 1 -6.57 22.29 -16.98
N LYS A 2 -6.44 21.39 -17.97
CA LYS A 2 -6.62 19.92 -17.81
C LYS A 2 -5.36 19.15 -17.34
N ARG A 3 -4.18 19.80 -17.31
CA ARG A 3 -2.89 19.13 -17.03
C ARG A 3 -2.46 19.08 -15.55
N ILE A 4 -3.16 19.74 -14.63
CA ILE A 4 -2.72 19.87 -13.21
C ILE A 4 -3.33 18.77 -12.33
N PHE A 5 -4.43 18.11 -12.75
CA PHE A 5 -5.05 17.04 -11.95
C PHE A 5 -4.40 15.66 -12.10
N ALA A 6 -3.63 15.41 -13.18
CA ALA A 6 -3.02 14.11 -13.45
C ALA A 6 -1.83 13.77 -12.51
N LEU A 7 -1.08 14.79 -12.04
CA LEU A 7 0.14 14.58 -11.26
C LEU A 7 -0.12 14.01 -9.85
N THR A 8 -1.29 14.29 -9.28
CA THR A 8 -1.66 13.85 -7.92
C THR A 8 -2.20 12.42 -7.89
N LEU A 9 -2.75 11.93 -9.00
CA LEU A 9 -3.41 10.62 -9.04
C LEU A 9 -2.41 9.47 -9.19
N VAL A 10 -1.37 9.61 -10.00
CA VAL A 10 -0.38 8.53 -10.23
C VAL A 10 0.53 8.33 -9.01
N LEU A 11 0.92 9.40 -8.33
CA LEU A 11 1.66 9.28 -7.07
C LEU A 11 0.81 8.66 -5.94
N ALA A 12 -0.51 8.88 -5.95
CA ALA A 12 -1.46 8.25 -5.03
C ALA A 12 -1.73 6.76 -5.37
N LEU A 13 -1.70 6.39 -6.66
CA LEU A 13 -1.89 5.00 -7.09
C LEU A 13 -0.67 4.11 -6.79
N LEU A 14 0.54 4.67 -6.75
CA LEU A 14 1.73 3.97 -6.29
C LEU A 14 1.73 3.74 -4.76
N LEU A 15 0.93 4.52 -4.00
CA LEU A 15 0.77 4.40 -2.55
C LEU A 15 -0.50 3.66 -2.14
N CYS A 16 -1.51 3.57 -3.02
CA CYS A 16 -2.71 2.76 -2.83
C CYS A 16 -2.59 1.46 -3.62
N GLY A 17 -1.68 0.58 -3.19
CA GLY A 17 -1.75 -0.82 -3.60
C GLY A 17 -3.13 -1.33 -3.19
N CYS A 18 -3.98 -1.71 -4.16
CA CYS A 18 -5.05 -2.66 -3.89
C CYS A 18 -4.44 -3.76 -3.03
N GLY A 19 -5.01 -4.04 -1.85
CA GLY A 19 -4.48 -5.02 -0.89
C GLY A 19 -4.35 -6.42 -1.50
N GLY A 20 -3.39 -6.55 -2.44
CA GLY A 20 -2.88 -7.82 -2.89
C GLY A 20 -1.99 -8.35 -1.77
N LYS A 21 -2.22 -9.57 -1.34
CA LYS A 21 -1.33 -10.32 -0.47
C LYS A 21 0.10 -10.10 -0.97
N GLU A 22 0.93 -9.45 -0.17
CA GLU A 22 2.37 -9.59 -0.33
C GLU A 22 2.66 -11.08 -0.15
N THR A 23 3.01 -11.75 -1.23
CA THR A 23 3.51 -13.12 -1.19
C THR A 23 4.80 -13.08 -0.39
N PRO A 24 4.92 -13.88 0.69
CA PRO A 24 6.20 -14.00 1.38
C PRO A 24 7.23 -14.48 0.36
N ASN A 25 8.31 -13.72 0.24
CA ASN A 25 9.48 -14.09 -0.55
C ASN A 25 9.91 -15.49 -0.08
N GLU A 26 9.86 -16.50 -0.97
CA GLU A 26 10.38 -17.84 -0.70
C GLU A 26 11.89 -17.72 -0.49
N THR A 27 12.28 -17.59 0.77
CA THR A 27 13.68 -17.71 1.16
C THR A 27 14.07 -19.17 1.05
N THR A 28 14.94 -19.46 0.09
CA THR A 28 15.54 -20.75 -0.16
C THR A 28 15.97 -21.47 1.12
N ASN A 29 15.42 -22.68 1.31
CA ASN A 29 15.77 -23.65 2.32
C ASN A 29 17.28 -23.83 2.47
N LYS A 30 17.85 -23.40 3.60
CA LYS A 30 19.03 -23.98 4.19
C LYS A 30 18.58 -24.88 5.34
N THR A 31 18.73 -26.16 5.15
CA THR A 31 18.50 -27.21 6.15
C THR A 31 19.24 -26.91 7.45
N PRO A 32 18.56 -26.79 8.62
CA PRO A 32 19.24 -26.81 9.91
C PRO A 32 19.63 -28.23 10.30
N GLN A 33 20.87 -28.40 10.66
CA GLN A 33 21.41 -29.61 11.28
C GLN A 33 20.69 -29.88 12.62
N GLU A 34 20.23 -31.11 12.79
CA GLU A 34 19.69 -31.60 14.05
C GLU A 34 20.73 -31.50 15.18
N SER A 35 20.39 -30.76 16.22
CA SER A 35 21.01 -30.94 17.53
C SER A 35 19.97 -31.51 18.50
N THR A 36 20.08 -32.81 18.74
CA THR A 36 19.37 -33.51 19.83
C THR A 36 19.86 -33.01 21.16
N SER A 37 19.02 -32.32 21.93
CA SER A 37 19.16 -32.21 23.38
C SER A 37 17.84 -32.59 24.05
N ALA A 38 17.90 -33.68 24.82
CA ALA A 38 16.82 -34.19 25.64
C ALA A 38 16.37 -33.15 26.68
N ILE A 39 15.09 -32.82 26.70
CA ILE A 39 14.46 -32.05 27.78
C ILE A 39 13.67 -33.01 28.66
N GLN A 40 14.03 -33.04 29.92
CA GLN A 40 13.33 -33.75 31.00
C GLN A 40 11.94 -33.09 31.18
N GLU A 41 10.91 -33.93 31.23
CA GLU A 41 9.58 -33.57 31.69
C GLU A 41 9.63 -33.15 33.18
N THR A 42 9.23 -31.89 33.45
CA THR A 42 8.78 -31.50 34.78
C THR A 42 7.30 -31.11 34.63
N GLU A 43 6.44 -31.96 35.20
CA GLU A 43 5.04 -31.64 35.48
C GLU A 43 4.98 -30.41 36.39
N ASN A 44 4.39 -29.30 35.88
CA ASN A 44 3.80 -28.27 36.73
C ASN A 44 2.57 -27.70 36.01
N GLY A 45 1.41 -27.86 36.66
CA GLY A 45 0.14 -27.38 36.22
C GLY A 45 0.11 -25.84 36.08
N GLY A 46 -0.22 -25.35 34.90
CA GLY A 46 -0.45 -23.96 34.57
C GLY A 46 -1.49 -23.88 33.46
N GLU A 47 -2.43 -23.04 33.67
CA GLU A 47 -3.63 -22.72 32.91
C GLU A 47 -3.48 -22.82 31.38
N GLY A 48 -4.49 -23.46 30.75
CA GLY A 48 -4.46 -23.91 29.38
C GLY A 48 -4.13 -22.79 28.37
N GLU A 49 -3.00 -22.94 27.70
CA GLU A 49 -2.82 -22.41 26.37
C GLU A 49 -3.88 -23.06 25.49
N GLY A 50 -4.83 -22.25 25.01
CA GLY A 50 -5.89 -22.74 24.12
C GLY A 50 -5.22 -23.39 22.90
N ILE A 51 -5.43 -24.70 22.74
CA ILE A 51 -5.01 -25.40 21.53
C ILE A 51 -5.79 -24.77 20.38
N LEU A 52 -5.12 -24.03 19.50
CA LEU A 52 -5.73 -23.47 18.29
C LEU A 52 -6.36 -24.61 17.49
N ASP A 53 -7.57 -24.39 17.01
CA ASP A 53 -8.20 -25.27 16.06
C ASP A 53 -7.24 -25.41 14.83
N PRO A 54 -6.87 -26.62 14.40
CA PRO A 54 -5.95 -26.82 13.27
C PRO A 54 -6.46 -26.24 11.95
N THR A 55 -7.75 -25.83 11.90
CA THR A 55 -8.38 -25.14 10.76
C THR A 55 -8.29 -23.63 10.83
N THR A 56 -7.67 -23.06 11.88
CA THR A 56 -7.47 -21.62 12.04
C THR A 56 -5.98 -21.26 12.06
N GLU A 57 -5.71 -20.00 11.79
CA GLU A 57 -4.39 -19.39 11.96
C GLU A 57 -4.55 -18.00 12.60
N ILE A 58 -3.53 -17.54 13.31
CA ILE A 58 -3.49 -16.17 13.84
C ILE A 58 -2.90 -15.27 12.77
N ARG A 59 -3.64 -14.23 12.39
CA ARG A 59 -3.15 -13.10 11.56
C ARG A 59 -3.22 -11.82 12.37
N TYR A 60 -2.21 -10.96 12.23
CA TYR A 60 -2.25 -9.61 12.78
C TYR A 60 -2.84 -8.69 11.72
N LEU A 61 -4.06 -8.20 11.95
CA LEU A 61 -4.78 -7.33 11.03
C LEU A 61 -4.82 -5.91 11.59
N ILE A 62 -4.64 -4.91 10.71
CA ILE A 62 -4.76 -3.52 11.10
C ILE A 62 -6.21 -3.24 11.49
N VAL A 63 -6.44 -2.76 12.70
CA VAL A 63 -7.80 -2.42 13.18
C VAL A 63 -8.01 -0.91 13.22
N LYS A 64 -6.93 -0.14 13.33
CA LYS A 64 -7.04 1.31 13.41
C LYS A 64 -5.76 2.00 12.94
N LYS A 65 -5.93 3.13 12.25
CA LYS A 65 -4.90 4.15 12.00
C LYS A 65 -5.33 5.43 12.69
N ILE A 66 -4.42 6.08 13.42
CA ILE A 66 -4.67 7.34 14.11
C ILE A 66 -3.65 8.35 13.62
N VAL A 67 -4.10 9.51 13.14
CA VAL A 67 -3.22 10.60 12.70
C VAL A 67 -3.35 11.79 13.64
N THR A 68 -2.22 12.24 14.17
CA THR A 68 -2.11 13.34 15.12
C THR A 68 -1.23 14.47 14.58
N ASN A 69 -1.42 15.70 15.12
CA ASN A 69 -0.48 16.80 14.92
C ASN A 69 0.70 16.72 15.91
N ASP A 70 1.61 17.69 15.86
CA ASP A 70 2.78 17.78 16.74
C ASP A 70 2.43 17.85 18.23
N ALA A 71 1.26 18.44 18.58
CA ALA A 71 0.78 18.53 19.96
C ALA A 71 0.11 17.22 20.45
N GLY A 72 0.07 16.16 19.63
CA GLY A 72 -0.60 14.88 19.92
C GLY A 72 -2.12 14.96 19.83
N GLN A 73 -2.67 16.01 19.22
CA GLN A 73 -4.10 16.13 18.99
C GLN A 73 -4.47 15.28 17.77
N GLU A 74 -5.42 14.38 17.93
CA GLU A 74 -5.95 13.55 16.84
C GLU A 74 -6.67 14.42 15.80
N LEU A 75 -6.24 14.29 14.54
CA LEU A 75 -6.77 15.02 13.39
C LEU A 75 -7.83 14.19 12.68
N TRP A 76 -7.47 12.94 12.36
CA TRP A 76 -8.32 11.97 11.68
C TRP A 76 -7.80 10.55 11.92
N GLY A 77 -8.57 9.57 11.55
CA GLY A 77 -8.19 8.17 11.64
C GLY A 77 -9.02 7.28 10.73
N THR A 78 -8.62 6.02 10.64
CA THR A 78 -9.34 4.98 9.90
C THR A 78 -9.56 3.79 10.82
N GLU A 79 -10.77 3.23 10.82
CA GLU A 79 -11.16 2.02 11.54
C GLU A 79 -11.51 0.93 10.54
N TYR A 80 -11.09 -0.31 10.82
CA TYR A 80 -11.30 -1.47 9.97
C TYR A 80 -12.07 -2.55 10.72
N THR A 81 -12.99 -3.22 10.05
CA THR A 81 -13.77 -4.34 10.59
C THR A 81 -13.60 -5.56 9.69
N TYR A 82 -13.41 -6.70 10.30
CA TYR A 82 -13.16 -7.97 9.61
C TYR A 82 -14.22 -9.01 9.95
N ASP A 83 -14.45 -9.94 9.04
CA ASP A 83 -15.20 -11.16 9.30
C ASP A 83 -14.31 -12.29 9.85
N ASP A 84 -14.88 -13.47 10.06
CA ASP A 84 -14.19 -14.64 10.62
C ASP A 84 -13.19 -15.31 9.64
N THR A 85 -13.12 -14.85 8.40
CA THR A 85 -12.12 -15.25 7.40
C THR A 85 -10.96 -14.27 7.30
N GLY A 86 -11.01 -13.15 8.06
CA GLY A 86 -10.05 -12.06 7.98
C GLY A 86 -10.26 -11.13 6.77
N PHE A 87 -11.45 -11.21 6.12
CA PHE A 87 -11.82 -10.29 5.06
C PHE A 87 -12.27 -8.96 5.66
N CYS A 88 -11.72 -7.83 5.17
CA CYS A 88 -12.11 -6.49 5.60
C CYS A 88 -13.50 -6.15 5.03
N THR A 89 -14.53 -6.22 5.88
CA THR A 89 -15.92 -5.96 5.50
C THR A 89 -16.24 -4.47 5.51
N HIS A 90 -15.58 -3.70 6.37
CA HIS A 90 -15.88 -2.28 6.51
C HIS A 90 -14.63 -1.48 6.85
N GLU A 91 -14.54 -0.30 6.23
CA GLU A 91 -13.52 0.71 6.49
C GLU A 91 -14.23 2.04 6.71
N ARG A 92 -13.84 2.76 7.74
CA ARG A 92 -14.40 4.06 8.07
C ARG A 92 -13.29 5.05 8.35
N GLU A 93 -13.20 6.08 7.51
CA GLU A 93 -12.41 7.27 7.82
C GLU A 93 -13.26 8.26 8.62
N TYR A 94 -12.68 8.85 9.63
CA TYR A 94 -13.30 9.90 10.43
C TYR A 94 -12.31 11.06 10.63
N SER A 95 -12.86 12.26 10.81
CA SER A 95 -12.06 13.47 11.01
C SER A 95 -12.57 14.28 12.20
N ASN A 96 -11.64 14.69 13.07
CA ASN A 96 -11.91 15.55 14.22
C ASN A 96 -11.77 17.05 13.89
N ILE A 97 -11.26 17.39 12.70
CA ILE A 97 -11.04 18.77 12.25
C ILE A 97 -12.02 19.23 11.16
N GLY A 98 -13.07 18.43 10.90
CA GLY A 98 -14.12 18.77 9.93
C GLY A 98 -13.72 18.59 8.46
N SER A 99 -12.63 17.87 8.18
CA SER A 99 -12.29 17.43 6.83
C SER A 99 -13.23 16.30 6.38
N ALA A 100 -13.25 16.02 5.05
CA ALA A 100 -14.08 14.97 4.49
C ALA A 100 -13.76 13.61 5.13
N SER A 101 -14.78 12.85 5.44
CA SER A 101 -14.68 11.46 5.87
C SER A 101 -15.55 10.59 4.95
N TYR A 102 -15.19 9.33 4.83
CA TYR A 102 -15.96 8.37 4.06
C TYR A 102 -16.07 7.05 4.81
N SER A 103 -17.02 6.22 4.40
CA SER A 103 -17.03 4.80 4.75
C SER A 103 -17.08 3.94 3.50
N ARG A 104 -16.45 2.76 3.59
CA ARG A 104 -16.44 1.75 2.55
C ARG A 104 -16.93 0.43 3.12
N THR A 105 -17.95 -0.14 2.50
CA THR A 105 -18.43 -1.49 2.82
C THR A 105 -18.06 -2.41 1.67
N ASN A 106 -17.31 -3.46 1.96
CA ASN A 106 -16.81 -4.41 0.98
C ASN A 106 -17.66 -5.68 0.97
N SER A 107 -17.82 -6.26 -0.22
CA SER A 107 -18.43 -7.57 -0.42
C SER A 107 -17.39 -8.49 -1.08
N PRO A 108 -17.18 -9.73 -0.55
CA PRO A 108 -16.21 -10.66 -1.10
C PRO A 108 -16.74 -11.40 -2.34
N ASP A 109 -15.84 -11.89 -3.16
CA ASP A 109 -16.09 -12.93 -4.15
C ASP A 109 -15.90 -14.34 -3.54
N ALA A 110 -16.02 -15.38 -4.36
CA ALA A 110 -15.88 -16.77 -3.92
C ALA A 110 -14.44 -17.13 -3.48
N LEU A 111 -13.44 -16.30 -3.81
CA LEU A 111 -12.04 -16.46 -3.42
C LEU A 111 -11.62 -15.53 -2.29
N ASN A 112 -12.60 -14.89 -1.62
CA ASN A 112 -12.38 -13.96 -0.53
C ASN A 112 -11.59 -12.69 -0.94
N ARG A 113 -11.73 -12.26 -2.21
CA ARG A 113 -11.26 -10.98 -2.73
C ARG A 113 -12.41 -9.98 -2.71
N ILE A 114 -12.12 -8.67 -2.76
CA ILE A 114 -13.17 -7.64 -2.84
C ILE A 114 -13.85 -7.72 -4.21
N ALA A 115 -15.10 -8.23 -4.26
CA ALA A 115 -15.91 -8.21 -5.49
C ALA A 115 -16.50 -6.83 -5.76
N SER A 116 -16.94 -6.14 -4.72
CA SER A 116 -17.45 -4.77 -4.82
C SER A 116 -17.29 -4.01 -3.52
N SER A 117 -17.27 -2.68 -3.63
CA SER A 117 -17.25 -1.75 -2.51
C SER A 117 -18.33 -0.70 -2.68
N LEU A 118 -19.11 -0.45 -1.64
CA LEU A 118 -20.01 0.69 -1.54
C LEU A 118 -19.33 1.78 -0.74
N TYR A 119 -19.09 2.91 -1.38
CA TYR A 119 -18.54 4.11 -0.75
C TYR A 119 -19.68 5.05 -0.36
N THR A 120 -19.62 5.58 0.86
CA THR A 120 -20.53 6.63 1.35
C THR A 120 -19.68 7.81 1.78
N GLN A 121 -19.90 8.98 1.16
CA GLN A 121 -19.19 10.19 1.45
C GLN A 121 -19.82 10.97 2.61
N LEU A 122 -19.14 12.01 3.09
CA LEU A 122 -19.59 12.83 4.22
C LEU A 122 -20.98 13.48 3.98
N ASP A 123 -21.27 13.87 2.73
CA ASP A 123 -22.55 14.46 2.32
C ASP A 123 -23.68 13.42 2.15
N GLY A 124 -23.34 12.13 2.35
CA GLY A 124 -24.28 11.01 2.18
C GLY A 124 -24.39 10.51 0.75
N SER A 125 -23.70 11.12 -0.23
CA SER A 125 -23.64 10.60 -1.59
C SER A 125 -22.93 9.25 -1.63
N GLN A 126 -23.36 8.38 -2.55
CA GLN A 126 -22.82 7.03 -2.65
C GLN A 126 -22.37 6.73 -4.09
N TYR A 127 -21.38 5.83 -4.18
CA TYR A 127 -21.02 5.18 -5.43
C TYR A 127 -20.55 3.76 -5.15
N THR A 128 -20.68 2.90 -6.14
CA THR A 128 -20.23 1.51 -6.06
C THR A 128 -19.06 1.29 -6.98
N VAL A 129 -18.04 0.59 -6.49
CA VAL A 129 -16.93 0.09 -7.29
C VAL A 129 -17.05 -1.43 -7.37
N THR A 130 -16.93 -1.97 -8.58
CA THR A 130 -16.90 -3.42 -8.83
C THR A 130 -15.55 -3.81 -9.41
N TYR A 131 -14.97 -4.91 -8.94
CA TYR A 131 -13.62 -5.32 -9.30
C TYR A 131 -13.63 -6.62 -10.11
N THR A 132 -12.82 -6.68 -11.13
CA THR A 132 -12.58 -7.89 -11.92
C THR A 132 -11.11 -8.28 -11.80
N TYR A 133 -10.84 -9.57 -11.64
CA TYR A 133 -9.50 -10.10 -11.40
C TYR A 133 -9.09 -11.11 -12.48
N ASP A 134 -7.79 -11.21 -12.72
CA ASP A 134 -7.20 -12.26 -13.54
C ASP A 134 -6.95 -13.55 -12.72
N GLU A 135 -6.35 -14.56 -13.36
CA GLU A 135 -6.01 -15.85 -12.75
C GLU A 135 -4.89 -15.79 -11.69
N PHE A 136 -4.20 -14.65 -11.59
CA PHE A 136 -3.13 -14.38 -10.61
C PHE A 136 -3.61 -13.48 -9.46
N ASP A 137 -4.94 -13.30 -9.29
CA ASP A 137 -5.59 -12.45 -8.29
C ASP A 137 -5.27 -10.94 -8.43
N ARG A 138 -4.82 -10.49 -9.62
CA ARG A 138 -4.56 -9.07 -9.90
C ARG A 138 -5.82 -8.41 -10.44
N CYS A 139 -6.17 -7.24 -9.90
CA CYS A 139 -7.30 -6.45 -10.39
C CYS A 139 -7.02 -5.95 -11.81
N ILE A 140 -7.78 -6.42 -12.80
CA ILE A 140 -7.64 -6.02 -14.21
C ILE A 140 -8.66 -4.96 -14.62
N ARG A 141 -9.69 -4.74 -13.80
CA ARG A 141 -10.71 -3.72 -14.09
C ARG A 141 -11.45 -3.30 -12.82
N GLU A 142 -11.68 -2.01 -12.72
CA GLU A 142 -12.55 -1.36 -11.75
C GLU A 142 -13.66 -0.61 -12.49
N ASP A 143 -14.92 -0.93 -12.19
CA ASP A 143 -16.09 -0.23 -12.71
C ASP A 143 -16.70 0.60 -11.58
N VAL A 144 -16.78 1.91 -11.76
CA VAL A 144 -17.36 2.87 -10.81
C VAL A 144 -18.73 3.30 -11.32
N ARG A 145 -19.75 3.22 -10.46
CA ARG A 145 -21.10 3.64 -10.76
C ARG A 145 -21.61 4.61 -9.70
N TYR A 146 -21.94 5.81 -10.13
CA TYR A 146 -22.48 6.88 -9.31
C TYR A 146 -24.00 6.83 -9.24
N GLU A 147 -24.62 7.46 -8.21
CA GLU A 147 -26.06 7.52 -8.03
C GLU A 147 -26.80 8.23 -9.18
N ASP A 148 -26.15 9.19 -9.83
CA ASP A 148 -26.72 9.90 -11.00
C ASP A 148 -26.70 9.10 -12.30
N GLY A 149 -26.14 7.86 -12.23
CA GLY A 149 -26.01 6.95 -13.35
C GLY A 149 -24.74 7.18 -14.20
N THR A 150 -23.86 8.08 -13.80
CA THR A 150 -22.54 8.21 -14.40
C THR A 150 -21.74 6.94 -14.16
N GLU A 151 -21.04 6.46 -15.20
CA GLU A 151 -20.21 5.27 -15.15
C GLU A 151 -18.78 5.64 -15.62
N GLU A 152 -17.82 5.18 -14.84
CA GLU A 152 -16.39 5.25 -15.14
C GLU A 152 -15.80 3.87 -15.01
N TYR A 153 -14.73 3.59 -15.72
CA TYR A 153 -13.96 2.37 -15.46
C TYR A 153 -12.49 2.58 -15.75
N THR A 154 -11.67 1.78 -15.07
CA THR A 154 -10.22 1.73 -15.27
C THR A 154 -9.82 0.30 -15.59
N GLU A 155 -9.01 0.12 -16.62
CA GLU A 155 -8.45 -1.17 -17.04
C GLU A 155 -6.95 -1.20 -16.77
N TYR A 156 -6.47 -2.34 -16.30
CA TYR A 156 -5.07 -2.58 -15.95
C TYR A 156 -4.52 -3.79 -16.70
N THR A 157 -3.27 -3.70 -17.14
CA THR A 157 -2.50 -4.87 -17.58
C THR A 157 -1.18 -4.93 -16.81
N TYR A 158 -0.61 -6.13 -16.72
CA TYR A 158 0.56 -6.37 -15.87
C TYR A 158 1.64 -7.17 -16.63
N ASN A 159 2.89 -6.98 -16.22
CA ASN A 159 3.97 -7.86 -16.61
C ASN A 159 3.98 -9.14 -15.74
N ASP A 160 4.92 -10.06 -16.03
CA ASP A 160 5.07 -11.34 -15.32
C ASP A 160 5.47 -11.17 -13.83
N LYS A 161 5.94 -9.97 -13.43
CA LYS A 161 6.29 -9.63 -12.06
C LYS A 161 5.15 -8.96 -11.28
N GLY A 162 3.97 -8.80 -11.90
CA GLY A 162 2.81 -8.16 -11.28
C GLY A 162 2.80 -6.62 -11.31
N GLN A 163 3.73 -5.98 -12.04
CA GLN A 163 3.79 -4.53 -12.18
C GLN A 163 2.91 -4.08 -13.35
N TYR A 164 2.31 -2.90 -13.25
CA TYR A 164 1.45 -2.34 -14.29
C TYR A 164 2.20 -2.15 -15.61
N LEU A 165 1.66 -2.66 -16.72
CA LEU A 165 2.09 -2.34 -18.07
C LEU A 165 1.24 -1.22 -18.66
N THR A 166 -0.07 -1.22 -18.40
CA THR A 166 -0.98 -0.13 -18.83
C THR A 166 -2.01 0.15 -17.75
N LEU A 167 -2.45 1.41 -17.71
CA LEU A 167 -3.61 1.89 -16.97
C LEU A 167 -4.41 2.78 -17.90
N LYS A 168 -5.68 2.42 -18.16
CA LYS A 168 -6.57 3.16 -19.05
C LYS A 168 -7.85 3.51 -18.31
N GLN A 169 -8.15 4.80 -18.23
CA GLN A 169 -9.39 5.29 -17.61
C GLN A 169 -10.37 5.79 -18.66
N TYR A 170 -11.62 5.41 -18.47
CA TYR A 170 -12.74 5.75 -19.34
C TYR A 170 -13.87 6.41 -18.54
N ILE A 171 -14.49 7.43 -19.10
CA ILE A 171 -15.67 8.11 -18.56
C ILE A 171 -16.73 8.15 -19.65
N GLY A 172 -17.92 7.61 -19.38
CA GLY A 172 -18.99 7.52 -20.38
C GLY A 172 -18.60 6.75 -21.66
N GLY A 173 -17.62 5.85 -21.55
CA GLY A 173 -17.06 5.07 -22.66
C GLY A 173 -15.96 5.77 -23.48
N GLU A 174 -15.64 7.03 -23.17
CA GLU A 174 -14.52 7.76 -23.81
C GLU A 174 -13.24 7.55 -23.02
N LEU A 175 -12.13 7.24 -23.70
CA LEU A 175 -10.80 7.12 -23.12
C LEU A 175 -10.31 8.52 -22.67
N ILE A 176 -10.07 8.68 -21.36
CA ILE A 176 -9.65 9.95 -20.74
C ILE A 176 -8.18 9.96 -20.37
N MET A 177 -7.64 8.81 -19.94
CA MET A 177 -6.23 8.64 -19.62
C MET A 177 -5.70 7.32 -20.16
N ASP A 178 -4.51 7.34 -20.77
CA ASP A 178 -3.80 6.17 -21.29
C ASP A 178 -2.35 6.22 -20.79
N TYR A 179 -2.09 5.51 -19.68
CA TYR A 179 -0.74 5.33 -19.16
C TYR A 179 -0.16 4.00 -19.62
N ALA A 180 1.14 4.02 -19.94
CA ALA A 180 1.93 2.83 -20.18
C ALA A 180 3.23 2.90 -19.39
N PHE A 181 3.76 1.74 -19.01
CA PHE A 181 4.97 1.63 -18.18
C PHE A 181 5.93 0.62 -18.79
N SER A 182 7.23 0.90 -18.68
CA SER A 182 8.28 -0.07 -18.98
C SER A 182 9.30 -0.13 -17.85
N TYR A 183 9.94 -1.29 -17.67
CA TYR A 183 10.80 -1.55 -16.51
C TYR A 183 12.11 -2.18 -16.96
N THR A 184 13.20 -1.85 -16.27
CA THR A 184 14.46 -2.58 -16.39
C THR A 184 14.89 -3.11 -15.04
N TYR A 185 15.66 -4.21 -15.04
CA TYR A 185 16.06 -4.93 -13.84
C TYR A 185 17.55 -5.21 -13.87
N ASP A 186 18.16 -5.28 -12.68
CA ASP A 186 19.54 -5.75 -12.51
C ASP A 186 19.62 -7.29 -12.57
N GLY A 187 20.86 -7.82 -12.43
CA GLY A 187 21.10 -9.26 -12.42
C GLY A 187 20.55 -10.01 -11.20
N ALA A 188 20.20 -9.29 -10.12
CA ALA A 188 19.56 -9.82 -8.92
C ALA A 188 18.02 -9.80 -9.03
N GLY A 189 17.48 -9.11 -10.03
CA GLY A 189 16.06 -8.98 -10.28
C GLY A 189 15.41 -7.74 -9.66
N ASN A 190 16.19 -6.84 -9.05
CA ASN A 190 15.70 -5.56 -8.56
C ASN A 190 15.37 -4.63 -9.73
N GLN A 191 14.28 -3.88 -9.63
CA GLN A 191 13.91 -2.87 -10.63
C GLN A 191 14.87 -1.68 -10.55
N VAL A 192 15.66 -1.46 -11.59
CA VAL A 192 16.62 -0.34 -11.62
C VAL A 192 16.10 0.87 -12.37
N SER A 193 15.08 0.71 -13.23
CA SER A 193 14.37 1.84 -13.81
C SER A 193 12.93 1.53 -14.15
N MET A 194 12.15 2.61 -14.32
CA MET A 194 10.79 2.62 -14.85
C MET A 194 10.65 3.84 -15.77
N ASP A 195 10.06 3.63 -16.94
CA ASP A 195 9.56 4.71 -17.79
C ASP A 195 8.04 4.78 -17.71
N GLU A 196 7.51 5.97 -17.54
CA GLU A 196 6.09 6.26 -17.52
C GLU A 196 5.73 7.07 -18.77
N TYR A 197 4.73 6.60 -19.50
CA TYR A 197 4.21 7.22 -20.71
C TYR A 197 2.77 7.66 -20.49
N LEU A 198 2.40 8.82 -21.00
CA LEU A 198 1.02 9.32 -21.08
C LEU A 198 0.66 9.55 -22.55
N GLU A 199 -0.40 8.87 -23.02
CA GLU A 199 -0.86 8.96 -24.42
C GLU A 199 0.25 8.62 -25.45
N GLY A 200 1.21 7.77 -25.05
CA GLY A 200 2.35 7.33 -25.84
C GLY A 200 3.59 8.22 -25.75
N ASP A 201 3.51 9.38 -25.15
CA ASP A 201 4.65 10.27 -24.92
C ASP A 201 5.32 9.93 -23.58
N LEU A 202 6.66 9.82 -23.58
CA LEU A 202 7.43 9.63 -22.34
C LEU A 202 7.22 10.85 -21.42
N LEU A 203 6.70 10.59 -20.22
CA LEU A 203 6.43 11.61 -19.21
C LEU A 203 7.57 11.67 -18.19
N TYR A 204 7.91 10.51 -17.59
CA TYR A 204 8.94 10.38 -16.56
C TYR A 204 9.84 9.18 -16.81
N HIS A 205 11.10 9.36 -16.43
CA HIS A 205 12.07 8.29 -16.24
C HIS A 205 12.44 8.22 -14.76
N VAL A 206 12.23 7.09 -14.11
CA VAL A 206 12.54 6.87 -12.69
C VAL A 206 13.66 5.86 -12.59
N THR A 207 14.68 6.14 -11.78
CA THR A 207 15.76 5.20 -11.46
C THR A 207 15.76 4.87 -9.98
N PHE A 208 16.21 3.65 -9.64
CA PHE A 208 16.23 3.13 -8.28
C PHE A 208 17.60 2.57 -7.92
N THR A 209 18.01 2.68 -6.67
CA THR A 209 19.18 2.02 -6.11
C THR A 209 18.85 1.28 -4.83
N TYR A 210 19.60 0.23 -4.54
CA TYR A 210 19.34 -0.70 -3.44
C TYR A 210 20.59 -0.93 -2.61
N ASP A 211 20.39 -1.26 -1.32
CA ASP A 211 21.45 -1.73 -0.45
C ASP A 211 21.73 -3.24 -0.64
N ASP A 212 22.70 -3.77 0.12
CA ASP A 212 23.11 -5.17 0.07
C ASP A 212 22.00 -6.15 0.49
N GLN A 213 20.94 -5.65 1.16
CA GLN A 213 19.79 -6.43 1.61
C GLN A 213 18.63 -6.37 0.62
N GLY A 214 18.79 -5.64 -0.49
CA GLY A 214 17.77 -5.45 -1.52
C GLY A 214 16.71 -4.42 -1.14
N ARG A 215 16.94 -3.58 -0.11
CA ARG A 215 16.03 -2.49 0.25
C ARG A 215 16.34 -1.27 -0.62
N GLU A 216 15.31 -0.61 -1.14
CA GLU A 216 15.47 0.64 -1.87
C GLU A 216 16.09 1.71 -0.96
N ILE A 217 17.17 2.34 -1.43
CA ILE A 217 17.85 3.41 -0.72
C ILE A 217 17.80 4.76 -1.45
N SER A 218 17.46 4.77 -2.74
CA SER A 218 17.12 6.01 -3.43
C SER A 218 16.25 5.77 -4.67
N SER A 219 15.48 6.80 -5.04
CA SER A 219 14.86 6.92 -6.34
C SER A 219 15.01 8.34 -6.89
N THR A 220 15.10 8.47 -8.22
CA THR A 220 15.18 9.76 -8.91
C THR A 220 14.22 9.78 -10.08
N THR A 221 13.33 10.78 -10.11
CA THR A 221 12.38 11.01 -11.19
C THR A 221 12.85 12.14 -12.06
N SER A 222 12.98 11.91 -13.36
CA SER A 222 13.41 12.89 -14.36
C SER A 222 12.40 13.04 -15.47
N LEU A 223 12.32 14.24 -16.04
CA LEU A 223 11.59 14.50 -17.29
C LEU A 223 12.36 13.94 -18.50
N VAL A 224 11.69 13.87 -19.66
CA VAL A 224 12.27 13.42 -20.95
C VAL A 224 13.52 14.23 -21.37
N ASN A 225 13.64 15.49 -20.95
CA ASN A 225 14.81 16.34 -21.21
C ASN A 225 15.99 16.10 -20.24
N GLY A 226 15.82 15.16 -19.28
CA GLY A 226 16.82 14.84 -18.24
C GLY A 226 16.77 15.75 -17.00
N GLU A 227 15.84 16.71 -16.94
CA GLU A 227 15.66 17.55 -15.76
C GLU A 227 15.10 16.73 -14.60
N ILE A 228 15.76 16.77 -13.45
CA ILE A 228 15.30 16.07 -12.24
C ILE A 228 14.09 16.81 -11.66
N GLN A 229 12.99 16.10 -11.50
CA GLN A 229 11.78 16.61 -10.87
C GLN A 229 11.75 16.37 -9.38
N SER A 230 12.18 15.17 -8.94
CA SER A 230 12.23 14.78 -7.54
C SER A 230 13.26 13.69 -7.31
N ARG A 231 13.71 13.60 -6.07
CA ARG A 231 14.58 12.54 -5.60
C ARG A 231 14.15 12.12 -4.20
N THR A 232 14.25 10.81 -3.90
CA THR A 232 14.13 10.29 -2.54
C THR A 232 15.43 9.62 -2.12
N GLU A 233 15.75 9.66 -0.83
CA GLU A 233 16.84 8.90 -0.22
C GLU A 233 16.34 8.26 1.07
N SER A 234 16.60 6.96 1.26
CA SER A 234 16.19 6.21 2.44
C SER A 234 17.39 5.72 3.22
N HIS A 235 17.37 5.96 4.53
CA HIS A 235 18.35 5.48 5.48
C HIS A 235 17.69 4.52 6.47
N TRP A 236 18.29 3.35 6.63
CA TRP A 236 17.80 2.30 7.49
C TRP A 236 18.63 2.15 8.76
N ASP A 237 17.97 2.11 9.91
CA ASP A 237 18.55 1.76 11.21
C ASP A 237 17.63 0.70 11.87
N GLY A 238 18.01 -0.56 11.78
CA GLY A 238 17.21 -1.69 12.21
C GLY A 238 15.85 -1.74 11.49
N LEU A 239 14.78 -1.61 12.25
CA LEU A 239 13.39 -1.57 11.76
C LEU A 239 12.89 -0.13 11.53
N THR A 240 13.77 0.85 11.46
CA THR A 240 13.41 2.24 11.20
C THR A 240 13.97 2.69 9.85
N GLU A 241 13.10 3.22 9.01
CA GLU A 241 13.46 3.91 7.77
C GLU A 241 13.29 5.41 7.96
N THR A 242 14.31 6.20 7.61
CA THR A 242 14.20 7.66 7.45
C THR A 242 14.29 7.98 5.96
N ARG A 243 13.22 8.51 5.39
CA ARG A 243 13.10 8.86 3.98
C ARG A 243 13.11 10.36 3.80
N TYR A 244 14.03 10.85 2.98
CA TYR A 244 14.21 12.24 2.62
C TYR A 244 13.66 12.51 1.23
N PHE A 245 12.91 13.60 1.07
CA PHE A 245 12.31 14.02 -0.19
C PHE A 245 12.91 15.33 -0.65
N TYR A 246 13.39 15.35 -1.88
CA TYR A 246 14.03 16.50 -2.49
C TYR A 246 13.26 16.94 -3.74
N SER A 247 13.18 18.26 -3.98
CA SER A 247 12.63 18.83 -5.21
C SER A 247 13.78 19.10 -6.18
N GLY A 248 13.69 18.55 -7.39
CA GLY A 248 14.70 18.75 -8.41
C GLY A 248 16.12 18.36 -7.92
N GLU A 249 17.07 19.24 -8.16
CA GLU A 249 18.49 19.09 -7.78
C GLU A 249 18.80 19.68 -6.38
N GLU A 250 17.79 20.08 -5.61
CA GLU A 250 17.97 20.64 -4.27
C GLU A 250 18.77 19.69 -3.37
N THR A 251 19.65 20.26 -2.55
CA THR A 251 20.48 19.49 -1.61
C THR A 251 19.87 19.38 -0.21
N GLU A 252 18.87 20.21 0.08
CA GLU A 252 18.10 20.16 1.32
C GLU A 252 16.76 19.49 1.07
N ALA A 253 16.44 18.50 1.88
CA ALA A 253 15.15 17.82 1.80
C ALA A 253 14.03 18.78 2.22
N PHE A 254 13.00 18.89 1.39
CA PHE A 254 11.83 19.69 1.73
C PHE A 254 10.89 18.97 2.70
N MET A 255 10.96 17.63 2.75
CA MET A 255 10.17 16.78 3.64
C MET A 255 10.99 15.58 4.09
N VAL A 256 10.77 15.12 5.32
CA VAL A 256 11.38 13.91 5.89
C VAL A 256 10.26 13.08 6.52
N SER A 257 10.21 11.79 6.18
CA SER A 257 9.32 10.83 6.85
C SER A 257 10.14 9.75 7.55
N VAL A 258 9.74 9.41 8.77
CA VAL A 258 10.32 8.33 9.57
C VAL A 258 9.27 7.26 9.73
N PHE A 259 9.59 6.04 9.30
CA PHE A 259 8.73 4.86 9.42
C PHE A 259 9.35 3.89 10.41
N THR A 260 8.55 3.36 11.31
CA THR A 260 8.96 2.24 12.20
C THR A 260 8.13 1.02 11.85
N TYR A 261 8.82 -0.11 11.70
CA TYR A 261 8.22 -1.38 11.34
C TYR A 261 8.24 -2.33 12.53
N ASP A 262 7.31 -3.28 12.59
CA ASP A 262 7.37 -4.43 13.49
C ASP A 262 8.24 -5.56 12.90
N ASP A 263 8.42 -6.65 13.65
CA ASP A 263 9.20 -7.82 13.20
C ASP A 263 8.55 -8.58 12.01
N ASN A 264 7.28 -8.29 11.69
CA ASN A 264 6.57 -8.85 10.54
C ASN A 264 6.67 -7.96 9.30
N GLY A 265 7.33 -6.78 9.42
CA GLY A 265 7.45 -5.80 8.35
C GLY A 265 6.25 -4.84 8.22
N ASN A 266 5.31 -4.83 9.17
CA ASN A 266 4.21 -3.88 9.16
C ASN A 266 4.69 -2.51 9.68
N VAL A 267 4.26 -1.42 9.05
CA VAL A 267 4.46 -0.07 9.59
C VAL A 267 3.59 0.09 10.83
N VAL A 268 4.20 0.38 11.97
CA VAL A 268 3.50 0.64 13.24
C VAL A 268 3.46 2.12 13.61
N PHE A 269 4.39 2.90 13.07
CA PHE A 269 4.46 4.33 13.30
C PHE A 269 5.05 5.07 12.09
N GLU A 270 4.54 6.26 11.83
CA GLU A 270 5.04 7.20 10.82
C GLU A 270 5.06 8.61 11.41
N GLU A 271 6.14 9.36 11.17
CA GLU A 271 6.21 10.78 11.46
C GLU A 271 6.72 11.52 10.21
N THR A 272 5.98 12.56 9.78
CA THR A 272 6.38 13.41 8.65
C THR A 272 6.67 14.82 9.11
N ARG A 273 7.80 15.37 8.66
CA ARG A 273 8.31 16.70 8.98
C ARG A 273 8.58 17.53 7.73
N GLN A 274 8.41 18.83 7.87
CA GLN A 274 8.89 19.84 6.92
C GLN A 274 9.85 20.78 7.68
N GLY A 275 11.15 20.68 7.40
CA GLY A 275 12.16 21.28 8.24
C GLY A 275 12.10 20.75 9.68
N GLU A 276 12.01 21.64 10.67
CA GLU A 276 11.86 21.26 12.09
C GLU A 276 10.40 20.99 12.52
N THR A 277 9.43 21.30 11.64
CA THR A 277 8.01 21.21 11.98
C THR A 277 7.48 19.82 11.68
N VAL A 278 6.91 19.14 12.68
CA VAL A 278 6.13 17.92 12.49
C VAL A 278 4.80 18.28 11.84
N ILE A 279 4.54 17.71 10.66
CA ILE A 279 3.29 17.89 9.92
C ILE A 279 2.22 16.95 10.51
N ASN A 280 2.58 15.68 10.64
CA ASN A 280 1.71 14.66 11.22
C ASN A 280 2.51 13.50 11.81
N ARG A 281 1.84 12.73 12.66
CA ARG A 281 2.22 11.40 13.11
C ARG A 281 1.08 10.45 12.85
N ALA A 282 1.39 9.23 12.41
CA ALA A 282 0.39 8.17 12.28
C ALA A 282 0.81 6.96 13.11
N GLU A 283 -0.12 6.41 13.88
CA GLU A 283 0.02 5.14 14.59
C GLU A 283 -0.88 4.11 13.91
N TYR A 284 -0.36 2.91 13.71
CA TYR A 284 -1.05 1.80 13.09
C TYR A 284 -1.20 0.69 14.14
N ILE A 285 -2.43 0.35 14.45
CA ILE A 285 -2.78 -0.61 15.50
C ILE A 285 -3.19 -1.92 14.85
N TYR A 286 -2.47 -2.99 15.17
CA TYR A 286 -2.74 -4.35 14.70
C TYR A 286 -3.22 -5.20 15.85
N GLU A 287 -4.23 -6.04 15.61
CA GLU A 287 -4.73 -7.00 16.58
C GLU A 287 -4.64 -8.42 16.01
N PRO A 288 -4.44 -9.44 16.89
CA PRO A 288 -4.47 -10.84 16.48
C PRO A 288 -5.90 -11.27 16.19
N PHE A 289 -6.12 -11.87 15.02
CA PHE A 289 -7.38 -12.48 14.62
C PHE A 289 -7.19 -13.97 14.36
N GLU A 290 -8.10 -14.79 14.90
CA GLU A 290 -8.23 -16.18 14.48
C GLU A 290 -9.00 -16.22 13.17
N VAL A 291 -8.32 -16.54 12.07
CA VAL A 291 -8.94 -16.64 10.75
C VAL A 291 -9.04 -18.09 10.32
N LYS A 292 -10.13 -18.47 9.68
CA LYS A 292 -10.31 -19.80 9.09
C LYS A 292 -9.40 -19.94 7.86
N LYS A 293 -8.73 -21.10 7.79
CA LYS A 293 -7.86 -21.48 6.65
C LYS A 293 -8.68 -21.88 5.43
#